data_c81c5264fb40147ed93f3182713bef08
#
_entry.id   c81c5264fb40147ed93f3182713bef08
#
_cell.length_a   1.000
_cell.length_b   1.000
_cell.length_c   1.000
_cell.angle_alpha   90.00
_cell.angle_beta   90.00
_cell.angle_gamma   90.00
#
_symmetry.space_group_name_H-M   'P 1'
#
loop_
_entity.id
_entity.type
_entity.pdbx_description
1 polymer ?
#
loop_
_entity_poly.entity_id
_entity_poly.type
_entity_poly.pdbx_seq_one_letter_code
_entity_poly.pdbx_strand_id
1 'polypeptide(L)'
;MKTTTLSLLVSLAPILCLAQNVTETVKPQTAPKATYLVIYRPGPAWLTGKSVMEQPLKEHGKYMLSLYIKGSMKLAGPLTDNAGGAVLLDVSKEAEARTIVANDPAVQSGIFVYEMHPWKLQPWDEFAKKAQGGARQITPADRSVASPGRPPGG
;
A
#
# COMPACT_ATOMS: atom_id res chain seq x y z
N MET A 1 47.66 -75.80 28.92
CA MET A 1 47.09 -75.13 27.79
C MET A 1 46.58 -73.83 28.28
N LYS A 2 47.25 -72.67 27.97
CA LYS A 2 46.92 -71.33 28.49
C LYS A 2 46.25 -70.57 27.34
N THR A 3 44.99 -70.26 27.50
CA THR A 3 44.21 -69.41 26.58
C THR A 3 44.22 -67.96 27.10
N THR A 4 44.85 -67.08 26.35
CA THR A 4 44.94 -65.65 26.62
C THR A 4 43.76 -64.96 25.90
N THR A 5 42.80 -64.41 26.67
CA THR A 5 41.72 -63.61 26.15
C THR A 5 42.18 -62.16 26.04
N LEU A 6 42.21 -61.62 24.82
CA LEU A 6 42.50 -60.23 24.51
C LEU A 6 41.20 -59.40 24.60
N SER A 7 41.13 -58.50 25.60
CA SER A 7 39.96 -57.63 25.85
C SER A 7 40.14 -56.34 25.02
N LEU A 8 39.29 -56.14 24.00
CA LEU A 8 39.25 -54.95 23.16
C LEU A 8 38.33 -53.88 23.81
N LEU A 9 38.96 -52.85 24.41
CA LEU A 9 38.26 -51.68 24.92
C LEU A 9 37.88 -50.77 23.80
N VAL A 10 36.59 -50.76 23.43
CA VAL A 10 35.99 -49.78 22.50
C VAL A 10 35.60 -48.54 23.30
N SER A 11 36.38 -47.48 23.14
CA SER A 11 36.08 -46.16 23.74
C SER A 11 34.98 -45.46 22.92
N LEU A 12 33.75 -45.39 23.47
CA LEU A 12 32.64 -44.66 22.95
C LEU A 12 32.77 -43.18 23.38
N ALA A 13 33.21 -42.29 22.51
CA ALA A 13 33.16 -40.85 22.74
C ALA A 13 31.75 -40.34 22.44
N PRO A 14 31.08 -39.60 23.35
CA PRO A 14 29.81 -38.98 23.05
C PRO A 14 30.03 -37.77 22.15
N ILE A 15 29.52 -37.81 20.91
CA ILE A 15 29.38 -36.66 20.05
C ILE A 15 28.26 -35.79 20.61
N LEU A 16 28.63 -34.74 21.34
CA LEU A 16 27.73 -33.70 21.81
C LEU A 16 27.33 -32.83 20.61
N CYS A 17 26.23 -33.21 19.96
CA CYS A 17 25.63 -32.42 18.89
C CYS A 17 24.97 -31.19 19.52
N LEU A 18 25.68 -30.05 19.53
CA LEU A 18 25.08 -28.76 19.86
C LEU A 18 24.10 -28.40 18.72
N ALA A 19 22.83 -28.74 18.89
CA ALA A 19 21.76 -28.19 18.10
C ALA A 19 21.63 -26.68 18.43
N GLN A 20 22.28 -25.84 17.64
CA GLN A 20 22.02 -24.41 17.68
C GLN A 20 20.63 -24.18 17.09
N ASN A 21 19.63 -24.02 17.96
CA ASN A 21 18.34 -23.48 17.60
C ASN A 21 18.53 -22.02 17.17
N VAL A 22 18.82 -21.80 15.90
CA VAL A 22 18.67 -20.49 15.28
C VAL A 22 17.17 -20.24 15.17
N THR A 23 16.61 -19.63 16.20
CA THR A 23 15.27 -19.06 16.13
C THR A 23 15.38 -17.82 15.24
N GLU A 24 15.34 -18.03 13.92
CA GLU A 24 15.19 -16.96 12.97
C GLU A 24 13.82 -16.33 13.26
N THR A 25 13.84 -15.15 13.85
CA THR A 25 12.64 -14.34 14.07
C THR A 25 12.15 -13.94 12.69
N VAL A 26 11.29 -14.76 12.08
CA VAL A 26 10.60 -14.43 10.84
C VAL A 26 9.75 -13.19 11.12
N LYS A 27 10.29 -12.03 10.75
CA LYS A 27 9.54 -10.78 10.74
C LYS A 27 8.29 -11.01 9.88
N PRO A 28 7.07 -10.76 10.37
CA PRO A 28 5.87 -10.97 9.58
C PRO A 28 6.00 -10.20 8.27
N GLN A 29 6.19 -10.91 7.17
CA GLN A 29 6.26 -10.32 5.85
C GLN A 29 4.83 -9.92 5.49
N THR A 30 4.51 -8.65 5.72
CA THR A 30 3.24 -8.07 5.32
C THR A 30 3.11 -8.28 3.81
N ALA A 31 2.08 -9.01 3.37
CA ALA A 31 1.83 -9.23 1.95
C ALA A 31 1.81 -7.87 1.22
N PRO A 32 2.36 -7.79 0.00
CA PRO A 32 2.34 -6.54 -0.77
C PRO A 32 0.90 -6.07 -0.92
N LYS A 33 0.64 -4.83 -0.52
CA LYS A 33 -0.67 -4.22 -0.64
C LYS A 33 -0.90 -3.70 -2.05
N ALA A 34 -2.15 -3.79 -2.50
CA ALA A 34 -2.63 -3.23 -3.74
C ALA A 34 -3.64 -2.14 -3.45
N THR A 35 -3.59 -1.07 -4.22
CA THR A 35 -4.49 0.08 -4.05
C THR A 35 -5.66 -0.02 -5.02
N TYR A 36 -6.87 0.23 -4.51
CA TYR A 36 -8.11 0.26 -5.29
C TYR A 36 -8.82 1.59 -5.08
N LEU A 37 -9.16 2.26 -6.17
CA LEU A 37 -10.05 3.42 -6.15
C LEU A 37 -11.49 2.91 -6.28
N VAL A 38 -12.33 3.26 -5.32
CA VAL A 38 -13.77 3.00 -5.34
C VAL A 38 -14.48 4.33 -5.53
N ILE A 39 -15.32 4.42 -6.53
CA ILE A 39 -16.16 5.59 -6.81
C ILE A 39 -17.60 5.19 -6.52
N TYR A 40 -18.18 5.80 -5.52
CA TYR A 40 -19.59 5.64 -5.17
C TYR A 40 -20.43 6.66 -5.94
N ARG A 41 -21.55 6.20 -6.47
CA ARG A 41 -22.56 7.03 -7.17
C ARG A 41 -23.93 6.85 -6.53
N PRO A 42 -24.84 7.83 -6.68
CA PRO A 42 -26.22 7.67 -6.28
C PRO A 42 -26.83 6.38 -6.82
N GLY A 43 -27.37 5.57 -5.92
CA GLY A 43 -28.09 4.33 -6.23
C GLY A 43 -29.61 4.50 -6.24
N PRO A 44 -30.36 3.40 -6.42
CA PRO A 44 -31.84 3.47 -6.50
C PRO A 44 -32.51 3.98 -5.23
N ALA A 45 -31.89 3.83 -4.06
CA ALA A 45 -32.43 4.33 -2.79
C ALA A 45 -31.88 5.71 -2.39
N TRP A 46 -31.16 6.39 -3.29
CA TRP A 46 -30.70 7.76 -3.08
C TRP A 46 -31.88 8.73 -2.98
N LEU A 47 -31.92 9.56 -1.94
CA LEU A 47 -32.97 10.58 -1.76
C LEU A 47 -32.76 11.72 -2.75
N THR A 48 -33.55 11.74 -3.80
CA THR A 48 -33.52 12.77 -4.85
C THR A 48 -33.68 14.18 -4.28
N GLY A 49 -32.86 15.11 -4.77
CA GLY A 49 -32.87 16.52 -4.31
C GLY A 49 -32.18 16.76 -2.97
N LYS A 50 -31.64 15.69 -2.33
CA LYS A 50 -30.88 15.81 -1.10
C LYS A 50 -29.38 15.70 -1.39
N SER A 51 -28.59 16.49 -0.66
CA SER A 51 -27.14 16.39 -0.71
C SER A 51 -26.64 15.06 -0.11
N VAL A 52 -25.39 14.70 -0.37
CA VAL A 52 -24.77 13.51 0.20
C VAL A 52 -24.81 13.52 1.73
N MET A 53 -24.69 14.70 2.35
CA MET A 53 -24.71 14.84 3.81
C MET A 53 -26.11 14.65 4.43
N GLU A 54 -27.15 14.76 3.63
CA GLU A 54 -28.54 14.54 4.04
C GLU A 54 -29.03 13.11 3.77
N GLN A 55 -28.21 12.27 3.11
CA GLN A 55 -28.53 10.87 2.91
C GLN A 55 -28.42 10.09 4.22
N PRO A 56 -29.15 8.97 4.39
CA PRO A 56 -29.09 8.16 5.61
C PRO A 56 -27.80 7.31 5.68
N LEU A 57 -26.63 7.97 5.72
CA LEU A 57 -25.29 7.36 5.64
C LEU A 57 -24.62 7.13 7.00
N LYS A 58 -25.35 7.18 8.10
CA LYS A 58 -24.76 7.03 9.45
C LYS A 58 -23.99 5.72 9.61
N GLU A 59 -24.53 4.60 9.17
CA GLU A 59 -23.87 3.28 9.30
C GLU A 59 -22.72 3.13 8.30
N HIS A 60 -22.85 3.69 7.11
CA HIS A 60 -21.75 3.83 6.16
C HIS A 60 -20.57 4.60 6.79
N GLY A 61 -20.82 5.74 7.42
CA GLY A 61 -19.76 6.52 8.08
C GLY A 61 -19.04 5.75 9.17
N LYS A 62 -19.76 4.98 10.01
CA LYS A 62 -19.15 4.09 11.01
C LYS A 62 -18.32 3.00 10.36
N TYR A 63 -18.82 2.43 9.28
CA TYR A 63 -18.12 1.40 8.53
C TYR A 63 -16.81 1.95 7.93
N MET A 64 -16.84 3.11 7.28
CA MET A 64 -15.64 3.78 6.76
C MET A 64 -14.62 4.05 7.86
N LEU A 65 -15.06 4.56 9.02
CA LEU A 65 -14.17 4.77 10.16
C LEU A 65 -13.50 3.47 10.61
N SER A 66 -14.25 2.36 10.64
CA SER A 66 -13.70 1.06 11.02
C SER A 66 -12.62 0.57 10.05
N LEU A 67 -12.78 0.81 8.75
CA LEU A 67 -11.80 0.47 7.71
C LEU A 67 -10.54 1.33 7.83
N TYR A 68 -10.70 2.60 8.17
CA TYR A 68 -9.58 3.52 8.40
C TYR A 68 -8.74 3.07 9.60
N ILE A 69 -9.37 2.76 10.73
CA ILE A 69 -8.71 2.25 11.93
C ILE A 69 -7.97 0.94 11.66
N LYS A 70 -8.54 0.04 10.86
CA LYS A 70 -7.91 -1.22 10.45
C LYS A 70 -6.77 -1.04 9.44
N GLY A 71 -6.60 0.16 8.86
CA GLY A 71 -5.59 0.46 7.85
C GLY A 71 -5.89 -0.13 6.47
N SER A 72 -7.13 -0.57 6.23
CA SER A 72 -7.61 -1.04 4.91
C SER A 72 -8.09 0.10 4.02
N MET A 73 -8.37 1.28 4.59
CA MET A 73 -8.73 2.49 3.88
C MET A 73 -7.71 3.59 4.17
N LYS A 74 -7.30 4.32 3.14
CA LYS A 74 -6.35 5.43 3.25
C LYS A 74 -7.02 6.79 3.20
N LEU A 75 -7.93 6.96 2.25
CA LEU A 75 -8.65 8.21 2.00
C LEU A 75 -10.10 7.89 1.69
N ALA A 76 -11.00 8.73 2.13
CA ALA A 76 -12.41 8.69 1.75
C ALA A 76 -13.03 10.08 1.89
N GLY A 77 -14.04 10.37 1.11
CA GLY A 77 -14.81 11.58 1.24
C GLY A 77 -15.92 11.72 0.21
N PRO A 78 -16.91 12.59 0.49
CA PRO A 78 -17.95 12.94 -0.46
C PRO A 78 -17.36 13.79 -1.60
N LEU A 79 -17.95 13.66 -2.79
CA LEU A 79 -17.74 14.58 -3.88
C LEU A 79 -18.57 15.86 -3.64
N THR A 80 -17.95 17.02 -3.81
CA THR A 80 -18.56 18.32 -3.45
C THR A 80 -19.70 18.75 -4.37
N ASP A 81 -19.83 18.10 -5.52
CA ASP A 81 -20.89 18.27 -6.50
C ASP A 81 -22.10 17.33 -6.26
N ASN A 82 -22.10 16.62 -5.13
CA ASN A 82 -23.12 15.63 -4.76
C ASN A 82 -23.20 14.41 -5.70
N ALA A 83 -22.16 14.16 -6.52
CA ALA A 83 -22.12 13.00 -7.41
C ALA A 83 -21.84 11.67 -6.68
N GLY A 84 -21.76 11.69 -5.34
CA GLY A 84 -21.46 10.53 -4.52
C GLY A 84 -20.21 10.72 -3.67
N GLY A 85 -19.28 9.76 -3.70
CA GLY A 85 -18.03 9.79 -2.94
C GLY A 85 -16.94 8.98 -3.56
N ALA A 86 -15.73 9.09 -3.02
CA ALA A 86 -14.59 8.27 -3.41
C ALA A 86 -13.86 7.71 -2.20
N VAL A 87 -13.32 6.50 -2.34
CA VAL A 87 -12.57 5.79 -1.30
C VAL A 87 -11.33 5.17 -1.91
N LEU A 88 -10.21 5.29 -1.21
CA LEU A 88 -8.96 4.64 -1.55
C LEU A 88 -8.70 3.50 -0.57
N LEU A 89 -8.82 2.28 -1.05
CA LEU A 89 -8.52 1.06 -0.29
C LEU A 89 -7.07 0.64 -0.52
N ASP A 90 -6.45 0.09 0.53
CA ASP A 90 -5.08 -0.42 0.54
C ASP A 90 -5.10 -1.82 1.16
N VAL A 91 -5.26 -2.83 0.34
CA VAL A 91 -5.55 -4.22 0.73
C VAL A 91 -4.65 -5.21 0.00
N SER A 92 -4.62 -6.46 0.46
CA SER A 92 -3.70 -7.46 -0.08
C SER A 92 -4.09 -8.01 -1.46
N LYS A 93 -5.39 -7.99 -1.80
CA LYS A 93 -5.93 -8.55 -3.06
C LYS A 93 -7.29 -7.98 -3.42
N GLU A 94 -7.64 -8.09 -4.69
CA GLU A 94 -8.90 -7.58 -5.23
C GLU A 94 -10.15 -8.19 -4.56
N ALA A 95 -10.12 -9.48 -4.25
CA ALA A 95 -11.24 -10.14 -3.57
C ALA A 95 -11.54 -9.53 -2.20
N GLU A 96 -10.51 -9.05 -1.48
CA GLU A 96 -10.67 -8.33 -0.21
C GLU A 96 -11.33 -6.97 -0.44
N ALA A 97 -10.88 -6.20 -1.45
CA ALA A 97 -11.48 -4.93 -1.81
C ALA A 97 -12.97 -5.10 -2.18
N ARG A 98 -13.30 -6.10 -3.01
CA ARG A 98 -14.69 -6.41 -3.38
C ARG A 98 -15.55 -6.76 -2.17
N THR A 99 -15.03 -7.58 -1.25
CA THR A 99 -15.72 -7.93 -0.02
C THR A 99 -16.00 -6.71 0.86
N ILE A 100 -15.01 -5.82 1.00
CA ILE A 100 -15.16 -4.56 1.74
C ILE A 100 -16.30 -3.73 1.13
N VAL A 101 -16.29 -3.50 -0.17
CA VAL A 101 -17.32 -2.66 -0.80
C VAL A 101 -18.71 -3.31 -0.75
N ALA A 102 -18.81 -4.63 -0.96
CA ALA A 102 -20.06 -5.36 -0.88
C ALA A 102 -20.68 -5.38 0.53
N ASN A 103 -19.86 -5.25 1.58
CA ASN A 103 -20.31 -5.18 2.97
C ASN A 103 -20.61 -3.76 3.46
N ASP A 104 -20.47 -2.76 2.61
CA ASP A 104 -20.82 -1.38 2.95
C ASP A 104 -22.35 -1.26 3.12
N PRO A 105 -22.83 -0.77 4.28
CA PRO A 105 -24.25 -0.60 4.52
C PRO A 105 -24.97 0.27 3.48
N ALA A 106 -24.30 1.30 2.92
CA ALA A 106 -24.87 2.14 1.90
C ALA A 106 -25.01 1.44 0.54
N VAL A 107 -24.13 0.50 0.23
CA VAL A 107 -24.24 -0.35 -0.96
C VAL A 107 -25.34 -1.39 -0.75
N GLN A 108 -25.36 -2.05 0.41
CA GLN A 108 -26.38 -3.05 0.74
C GLN A 108 -27.79 -2.49 0.76
N SER A 109 -27.95 -1.24 1.20
CA SER A 109 -29.25 -0.55 1.21
C SER A 109 -29.62 0.11 -0.13
N GLY A 110 -28.72 0.05 -1.12
CA GLY A 110 -28.96 0.64 -2.45
C GLY A 110 -28.86 2.17 -2.49
N ILE A 111 -28.38 2.81 -1.43
CA ILE A 111 -28.12 4.26 -1.44
C ILE A 111 -26.98 4.56 -2.40
N PHE A 112 -25.93 3.70 -2.42
CA PHE A 112 -24.84 3.79 -3.37
C PHE A 112 -24.82 2.58 -4.30
N VAL A 113 -24.46 2.85 -5.55
CA VAL A 113 -23.81 1.92 -6.46
C VAL A 113 -22.33 2.29 -6.55
N TYR A 114 -21.46 1.42 -7.08
CA TYR A 114 -20.04 1.70 -7.11
C TYR A 114 -19.36 1.18 -8.37
N GLU A 115 -18.24 1.82 -8.68
CA GLU A 115 -17.21 1.33 -9.61
C GLU A 115 -15.92 1.13 -8.82
N MET A 116 -15.15 0.10 -9.13
CA MET A 116 -13.88 -0.19 -8.46
C MET A 116 -12.77 -0.43 -9.48
N HIS A 117 -11.68 0.31 -9.32
CA HIS A 117 -10.53 0.27 -10.23
C HIS A 117 -9.25 -0.06 -9.46
N PRO A 118 -8.43 -1.05 -9.92
CA PRO A 118 -7.07 -1.18 -9.42
C PRO A 118 -6.27 0.06 -9.81
N TRP A 119 -5.54 0.64 -8.85
CA TRP A 119 -4.82 1.89 -9.07
C TRP A 119 -3.36 1.77 -8.64
N LYS A 120 -2.45 1.91 -9.60
CA LYS A 120 -1.02 2.00 -9.35
C LYS A 120 -0.65 3.46 -9.07
N LEU A 121 -0.49 3.80 -7.79
CA LEU A 121 0.03 5.11 -7.41
C LEU A 121 1.47 5.28 -7.87
N GLN A 122 1.80 6.46 -8.39
CA GLN A 122 3.16 6.81 -8.78
C GLN A 122 3.88 7.48 -7.60
N PRO A 123 5.17 7.23 -7.41
CA PRO A 123 5.97 7.83 -6.34
C PRO A 123 6.39 9.27 -6.72
N TRP A 124 5.45 10.19 -6.76
CA TRP A 124 5.68 11.58 -7.18
C TRP A 124 6.75 12.29 -6.36
N ASP A 125 6.86 11.97 -5.07
CA ASP A 125 7.91 12.55 -4.20
C ASP A 125 9.32 12.14 -4.65
N GLU A 126 9.49 10.90 -5.14
CA GLU A 126 10.78 10.44 -5.68
C GLU A 126 11.09 11.12 -7.01
N PHE A 127 10.09 11.30 -7.86
CA PHE A 127 10.25 12.01 -9.13
C PHE A 127 10.60 13.47 -8.88
N ALA A 128 9.92 14.14 -7.95
CA ALA A 128 10.21 15.52 -7.57
C ALA A 128 11.65 15.68 -7.01
N LYS A 129 12.08 14.76 -6.13
CA LYS A 129 13.46 14.78 -5.60
C LYS A 129 14.49 14.60 -6.71
N LYS A 130 14.28 13.69 -7.66
CA LYS A 130 15.17 13.47 -8.80
C LYS A 130 15.25 14.72 -9.68
N ALA A 131 14.12 15.37 -9.97
CA ALA A 131 14.07 16.58 -10.77
C ALA A 131 14.83 17.75 -10.10
N GLN A 132 14.69 17.92 -8.79
CA GLN A 132 15.39 18.95 -8.03
C GLN A 132 16.88 18.65 -7.86
N GLY A 133 17.27 17.38 -7.69
CA GLY A 133 18.67 16.96 -7.60
C GLY A 133 19.42 17.17 -8.91
N GLY A 134 18.78 16.96 -10.06
CA GLY A 134 19.36 17.23 -11.38
C GLY A 134 19.58 18.73 -11.65
N ALA A 135 18.72 19.60 -11.13
CA ALA A 135 18.86 21.06 -11.29
C ALA A 135 20.02 21.65 -10.45
N ARG A 136 20.48 20.96 -9.41
CA ARG A 136 21.59 21.42 -8.56
C ARG A 136 22.98 21.14 -9.12
N GLN A 137 23.12 20.39 -10.18
CA GLN A 137 24.43 20.03 -10.76
C GLN A 137 24.90 20.97 -11.88
N ILE A 138 24.16 22.03 -12.20
CA ILE A 138 24.66 23.07 -13.09
C ILE A 138 25.54 24.01 -12.25
N THR A 139 26.83 23.65 -12.13
CA THR A 139 27.85 24.48 -11.46
C THR A 139 28.02 25.83 -12.18
N PRO A 140 28.35 26.92 -11.45
CA PRO A 140 28.59 28.23 -12.07
C PRO A 140 29.67 28.21 -13.17
N ALA A 141 30.54 27.24 -13.21
CA ALA A 141 31.56 27.02 -14.24
C ALA A 141 30.98 26.79 -15.64
N ASP A 142 29.78 26.18 -15.73
CA ASP A 142 29.13 25.87 -17.02
C ASP A 142 28.47 27.11 -17.68
N ARG A 143 28.28 28.19 -16.96
CA ARG A 143 27.78 29.46 -17.51
C ARG A 143 28.86 30.32 -18.18
N SER A 144 30.11 29.94 -18.05
CA SER A 144 31.22 30.74 -18.58
C SER A 144 31.53 30.53 -20.06
N VAL A 145 30.92 29.52 -20.69
CA VAL A 145 31.22 29.12 -22.09
C VAL A 145 30.19 29.64 -23.11
N ALA A 146 29.08 30.22 -22.65
CA ALA A 146 28.08 30.80 -23.55
C ALA A 146 28.11 32.32 -23.54
N SER A 147 29.27 32.92 -23.88
CA SER A 147 29.32 34.32 -24.31
C SER A 147 28.97 34.36 -25.80
N PRO A 148 27.84 34.98 -26.20
CA PRO A 148 27.57 35.18 -27.62
C PRO A 148 28.59 36.15 -28.19
N GLY A 149 29.36 35.67 -29.17
CA GLY A 149 30.32 36.47 -29.89
C GLY A 149 29.69 37.78 -30.39
N ARG A 150 30.36 38.89 -30.08
CA ARG A 150 30.04 40.23 -30.60
C ARG A 150 30.06 40.19 -32.12
N PRO A 151 29.04 40.69 -32.83
CA PRO A 151 29.07 40.76 -34.30
C PRO A 151 30.17 41.74 -34.75
N PRO A 152 30.84 41.45 -35.90
CA PRO A 152 31.85 42.38 -36.41
C PRO A 152 31.16 43.65 -36.88
N GLY A 153 31.69 44.79 -36.40
CA GLY A 153 31.26 46.12 -36.81
C GLY A 153 31.61 46.36 -38.27
N GLY A 154 30.63 46.87 -39.02
CA GLY A 154 30.73 47.50 -40.30
C GLY A 154 30.30 48.97 -40.17
#